data_e91e76c851f47ca85d2a1efba41d6921
#
_entry.id   e91e76c851f47ca85d2a1efba41d6921
#
_cell.length_a   1.000
_cell.length_b   1.000
_cell.length_c   1.000
_cell.angle_alpha   90.00
_cell.angle_beta   90.00
_cell.angle_gamma   90.00
#
_symmetry.space_group_name_H-M   'P 1'
#
loop_
_entity.id
_entity.type
_entity.pdbx_description
1 polymer ?
#
loop_
_entity_poly.entity_id
_entity_poly.type
_entity_poly.pdbx_seq_one_letter_code
_entity_poly.pdbx_strand_id
1 'polypeptide(L)'
;KPKHKDLSGNIAIKGELTKEYQQSPAGTPVIIRRVVKMNNPGENSDNIYYAVEVNGIQETIPSDEMGIIAISAPETDREFWQQIYLKNHLYEYFNDRGYKHKLRQEIDEECLDYLDKLNEIAYQDDYITSYVQGIFSKLNATTINSNRGESLNIRIIQSPEPDAFMLPNGSMVISTGLLCTLDSEDELAAVIACELGHFVLDH
;
A
#
# COMPACT_ATOMS: atom_id res chain seq x y z
N LYS A 1 15.89 16.83 -8.98
CA LYS A 1 16.11 15.40 -9.32
C LYS A 1 15.50 14.61 -8.17
N PRO A 2 14.48 13.79 -8.37
CA PRO A 2 14.00 12.91 -7.33
C PRO A 2 15.14 11.95 -6.97
N LYS A 3 15.46 11.89 -5.69
CA LYS A 3 16.37 10.87 -5.18
C LYS A 3 15.60 9.56 -5.28
N HIS A 4 16.05 8.68 -6.18
CA HIS A 4 15.60 7.30 -6.21
C HIS A 4 15.84 6.71 -4.83
N LYS A 5 14.78 6.50 -4.06
CA LYS A 5 14.86 5.70 -2.85
C LYS A 5 14.97 4.26 -3.34
N ASP A 6 16.17 3.70 -3.21
CA ASP A 6 16.44 2.32 -3.58
C ASP A 6 15.55 1.44 -2.71
N LEU A 7 14.65 0.70 -3.32
CA LEU A 7 13.87 -0.38 -2.69
C LEU A 7 14.78 -1.54 -2.26
N SER A 8 16.08 -1.32 -2.35
CA SER A 8 17.12 -2.32 -2.15
C SER A 8 17.07 -2.89 -0.73
N GLY A 9 16.87 -4.13 -0.66
CA GLY A 9 17.38 -4.97 0.39
C GLY A 9 16.37 -5.65 1.31
N ASN A 10 15.13 -5.23 1.44
CA ASN A 10 14.22 -5.80 2.44
C ASN A 10 12.83 -6.23 1.94
N ILE A 11 12.56 -6.15 0.63
CA ILE A 11 11.30 -6.62 0.08
C ILE A 11 11.42 -8.10 -0.23
N ALA A 12 10.43 -8.87 0.16
CA ALA A 12 10.31 -10.28 -0.13
C ALA A 12 8.85 -10.59 -0.49
N ILE A 13 8.42 -10.14 -1.69
CA ILE A 13 7.06 -10.35 -2.16
C ILE A 13 7.01 -11.67 -2.88
N LYS A 14 6.20 -12.59 -2.37
CA LYS A 14 5.97 -13.92 -2.93
C LYS A 14 5.06 -13.84 -4.14
N GLY A 15 5.33 -14.67 -5.12
CA GLY A 15 4.49 -14.85 -6.30
C GLY A 15 4.89 -16.11 -7.06
N GLU A 16 4.26 -16.31 -8.21
CA GLU A 16 4.58 -17.41 -9.11
C GLU A 16 4.56 -16.96 -10.56
N LEU A 17 5.29 -17.65 -11.41
CA LEU A 17 5.25 -17.43 -12.85
C LEU A 17 3.90 -17.86 -13.42
N THR A 18 3.22 -17.00 -14.15
CA THR A 18 1.94 -17.33 -14.84
C THR A 18 2.15 -18.10 -16.13
N LYS A 19 3.33 -17.98 -16.71
CA LYS A 19 3.75 -18.63 -17.95
C LYS A 19 5.22 -19.01 -17.87
N GLU A 20 5.68 -19.88 -18.77
CA GLU A 20 7.10 -20.21 -18.89
C GLU A 20 7.92 -18.95 -19.18
N TYR A 21 9.00 -18.79 -18.41
CA TYR A 21 9.97 -17.72 -18.60
C TYR A 21 11.38 -18.31 -18.55
N GLN A 22 12.15 -18.11 -19.64
CA GLN A 22 13.46 -18.76 -19.84
C GLN A 22 13.37 -20.29 -19.69
N GLN A 23 13.96 -20.87 -18.65
CA GLN A 23 13.95 -22.31 -18.37
C GLN A 23 13.03 -22.69 -17.18
N SER A 24 12.28 -21.70 -16.65
CA SER A 24 11.39 -21.90 -15.51
C SER A 24 9.93 -22.01 -15.99
N PRO A 25 9.24 -23.13 -15.71
CA PRO A 25 7.86 -23.34 -16.14
C PRO A 25 6.88 -22.43 -15.38
N ALA A 26 5.64 -22.31 -15.91
CA ALA A 26 4.53 -21.72 -15.18
C ALA A 26 4.33 -22.40 -13.82
N GLY A 27 3.92 -21.64 -12.80
CA GLY A 27 3.79 -22.11 -11.41
C GLY A 27 5.10 -22.14 -10.63
N THR A 28 6.24 -21.74 -11.24
CA THR A 28 7.51 -21.65 -10.50
C THR A 28 7.43 -20.52 -9.48
N PRO A 29 7.70 -20.80 -8.18
CA PRO A 29 7.71 -19.78 -7.14
C PRO A 29 8.80 -18.73 -7.38
N VAL A 30 8.47 -17.48 -7.19
CA VAL A 30 9.39 -16.34 -7.29
C VAL A 30 9.29 -15.44 -6.07
N ILE A 31 10.38 -14.77 -5.75
CA ILE A 31 10.41 -13.74 -4.71
C ILE A 31 10.85 -12.42 -5.36
N ILE A 32 9.98 -11.43 -5.39
CA ILE A 32 10.33 -10.10 -5.88
C ILE A 32 11.13 -9.39 -4.79
N ARG A 33 12.33 -8.94 -5.14
CA ARG A 33 13.26 -8.24 -4.24
C ARG A 33 13.27 -6.73 -4.45
N ARG A 34 13.07 -6.26 -5.68
CA ARG A 34 13.02 -4.84 -6.03
C ARG A 34 12.45 -4.59 -7.42
N VAL A 35 12.09 -3.34 -7.67
CA VAL A 35 11.81 -2.83 -9.02
C VAL A 35 13.05 -2.13 -9.56
N VAL A 36 13.41 -2.42 -10.80
CA VAL A 36 14.57 -1.85 -11.48
C VAL A 36 14.14 -1.15 -12.76
N LYS A 37 14.56 0.09 -12.91
CA LYS A 37 14.39 0.84 -14.15
C LYS A 37 15.66 0.69 -14.99
N MET A 38 15.55 0.13 -16.19
CA MET A 38 16.65 0.02 -17.14
C MET A 38 16.44 0.98 -18.30
N ASN A 39 17.43 1.84 -18.54
CA ASN A 39 17.46 2.71 -19.71
C ASN A 39 18.19 1.98 -20.82
N ASN A 40 17.48 1.54 -21.86
CA ASN A 40 18.11 1.02 -23.06
C ASN A 40 18.49 2.20 -23.98
N PRO A 41 19.78 2.33 -24.35
CA PRO A 41 20.21 3.37 -25.28
C PRO A 41 19.52 3.17 -26.64
N GLY A 42 18.60 4.06 -27.02
CA GLY A 42 17.90 4.03 -28.30
C GLY A 42 16.41 3.76 -28.25
N GLU A 43 15.85 3.40 -27.09
CA GLU A 43 14.40 3.28 -26.88
C GLU A 43 13.88 4.45 -26.04
N ASN A 44 12.81 5.09 -26.54
CA ASN A 44 12.14 6.18 -25.82
C ASN A 44 11.19 5.68 -24.70
N SER A 45 11.22 4.39 -24.35
CA SER A 45 10.40 3.78 -23.32
C SER A 45 11.25 3.38 -22.13
N ASP A 46 10.82 3.80 -20.95
CA ASP A 46 11.36 3.33 -19.68
C ASP A 46 10.98 1.86 -19.49
N ASN A 47 11.94 0.96 -19.56
CA ASN A 47 11.71 -0.46 -19.30
C ASN A 47 11.85 -0.74 -17.80
N ILE A 48 10.79 -1.22 -17.19
CA ILE A 48 10.72 -1.55 -15.77
C ILE A 48 10.77 -3.07 -15.61
N TYR A 49 11.58 -3.53 -14.69
CA TYR A 49 11.79 -4.95 -14.40
C TYR A 49 11.67 -5.23 -12.92
N TYR A 50 11.24 -6.45 -12.60
CA TYR A 50 11.40 -7.01 -11.27
C TYR A 50 12.76 -7.70 -11.15
N ALA A 51 13.56 -7.34 -10.15
CA ALA A 51 14.65 -8.19 -9.71
C ALA A 51 14.06 -9.27 -8.80
N VAL A 52 14.11 -10.49 -9.25
CA VAL A 52 13.48 -11.65 -8.62
C VAL A 52 14.52 -12.71 -8.24
N GLU A 53 14.15 -13.55 -7.30
CA GLU A 53 14.83 -14.78 -6.98
C GLU A 53 13.95 -15.95 -7.43
N VAL A 54 14.48 -16.75 -8.36
CA VAL A 54 13.82 -17.94 -8.91
C VAL A 54 14.72 -19.13 -8.64
N ASN A 55 14.28 -20.14 -7.90
CA ASN A 55 15.09 -21.32 -7.53
C ASN A 55 16.45 -20.97 -6.90
N GLY A 56 16.52 -19.86 -6.11
CA GLY A 56 17.77 -19.39 -5.49
C GLY A 56 18.71 -18.62 -6.42
N ILE A 57 18.33 -18.39 -7.67
CA ILE A 57 19.09 -17.61 -8.65
C ILE A 57 18.42 -16.23 -8.81
N GLN A 58 19.24 -15.18 -8.83
CA GLN A 58 18.74 -13.84 -9.09
C GLN A 58 18.57 -13.62 -10.60
N GLU A 59 17.38 -13.24 -11.01
CA GLU A 59 17.01 -12.93 -12.38
C GLU A 59 16.30 -11.58 -12.45
N THR A 60 16.17 -11.08 -13.70
CA THR A 60 15.45 -9.84 -13.97
C THR A 60 14.32 -10.15 -14.95
N ILE A 61 13.08 -9.97 -14.49
CA ILE A 61 11.87 -10.27 -15.27
C ILE A 61 11.15 -8.95 -15.56
N PRO A 62 10.66 -8.71 -16.79
CA PRO A 62 9.86 -7.53 -17.07
C PRO A 62 8.70 -7.41 -16.09
N SER A 63 8.58 -6.26 -15.42
CA SER A 63 7.43 -5.92 -14.61
C SER A 63 6.38 -5.37 -15.53
N ASP A 64 5.51 -6.20 -16.01
CA ASP A 64 4.73 -5.77 -17.13
C ASP A 64 3.23 -5.86 -16.96
N GLU A 65 2.61 -5.08 -17.82
CA GLU A 65 1.23 -5.15 -18.20
C GLU A 65 0.78 -6.57 -18.63
N MET A 66 1.71 -7.50 -18.88
CA MET A 66 1.42 -8.85 -19.38
C MET A 66 1.29 -9.88 -18.29
N GLY A 67 1.47 -9.50 -17.02
CA GLY A 67 1.23 -10.36 -15.87
C GLY A 67 2.08 -11.63 -15.88
N ILE A 68 3.41 -11.51 -16.05
CA ILE A 68 4.33 -12.67 -16.00
C ILE A 68 4.40 -13.26 -14.59
N ILE A 69 4.19 -12.44 -13.55
CA ILE A 69 4.19 -12.87 -12.15
C ILE A 69 2.81 -12.62 -11.54
N ALA A 70 2.19 -13.66 -11.01
CA ALA A 70 1.06 -13.54 -10.11
C ALA A 70 1.58 -13.36 -8.69
N ILE A 71 1.30 -12.22 -8.08
CA ILE A 71 1.67 -11.93 -6.70
C ILE A 71 0.71 -12.69 -5.79
N SER A 72 1.25 -13.38 -4.77
CA SER A 72 0.45 -14.10 -3.78
C SER A 72 -0.27 -13.11 -2.85
N ALA A 73 -1.47 -13.46 -2.38
CA ALA A 73 -2.16 -12.67 -1.38
C ALA A 73 -1.31 -12.53 -0.11
N PRO A 74 -1.31 -11.36 0.55
CA PRO A 74 -0.53 -11.14 1.76
C PRO A 74 -1.10 -11.94 2.94
N GLU A 75 -0.23 -12.64 3.66
CA GLU A 75 -0.57 -13.42 4.86
C GLU A 75 -0.33 -12.63 6.15
N THR A 76 0.51 -11.60 6.08
CA THR A 76 0.89 -10.76 7.22
C THR A 76 0.80 -9.27 6.88
N ASP A 77 0.66 -8.41 7.90
CA ASP A 77 0.66 -6.94 7.74
C ASP A 77 1.92 -6.46 7.01
N ARG A 78 3.06 -7.07 7.33
CA ARG A 78 4.31 -6.73 6.66
C ARG A 78 4.27 -7.03 5.16
N GLU A 79 3.71 -8.16 4.76
CA GLU A 79 3.56 -8.52 3.35
C GLU A 79 2.57 -7.58 2.66
N PHE A 80 1.45 -7.25 3.31
CA PHE A 80 0.49 -6.27 2.83
C PHE A 80 1.16 -4.93 2.52
N TRP A 81 1.86 -4.33 3.48
CA TRP A 81 2.52 -3.04 3.29
C TRP A 81 3.63 -3.08 2.24
N GLN A 82 4.35 -4.20 2.11
CA GLN A 82 5.33 -4.38 1.04
C GLN A 82 4.68 -4.40 -0.35
N GLN A 83 3.51 -5.04 -0.48
CA GLN A 83 2.76 -5.08 -1.75
C GLN A 83 2.19 -3.70 -2.11
N ILE A 84 1.59 -3.00 -1.15
CA ILE A 84 1.12 -1.62 -1.34
C ILE A 84 2.28 -0.72 -1.79
N TYR A 85 3.41 -0.81 -1.13
CA TYR A 85 4.60 -0.04 -1.47
C TYR A 85 5.10 -0.35 -2.90
N LEU A 86 5.15 -1.63 -3.28
CA LEU A 86 5.52 -2.04 -4.63
C LEU A 86 4.57 -1.45 -5.68
N LYS A 87 3.26 -1.55 -5.45
CA LYS A 87 2.24 -1.08 -6.40
C LYS A 87 2.25 0.44 -6.56
N ASN A 88 2.41 1.19 -5.45
CA ASN A 88 2.58 2.63 -5.51
C ASN A 88 3.82 3.02 -6.32
N HIS A 89 4.91 2.28 -6.16
CA HIS A 89 6.14 2.51 -6.90
C HIS A 89 5.96 2.24 -8.40
N LEU A 90 5.26 1.16 -8.76
CA LEU A 90 4.90 0.88 -10.15
C LEU A 90 3.99 1.98 -10.72
N TYR A 91 3.03 2.46 -9.94
CA TYR A 91 2.15 3.55 -10.32
C TYR A 91 2.91 4.83 -10.70
N GLU A 92 3.99 5.16 -9.99
CA GLU A 92 4.86 6.30 -10.30
C GLU A 92 5.63 6.11 -11.61
N TYR A 93 6.12 4.90 -11.88
CA TYR A 93 7.00 4.63 -13.01
C TYR A 93 6.27 4.46 -14.34
N PHE A 94 5.07 3.90 -14.33
CA PHE A 94 4.32 3.68 -15.57
C PHE A 94 3.56 4.93 -15.98
N ASN A 95 3.56 5.23 -17.28
CA ASN A 95 2.82 6.36 -17.87
C ASN A 95 1.48 5.94 -18.49
N ASP A 96 1.25 4.64 -18.71
CA ASP A 96 0.01 4.14 -19.27
C ASP A 96 -1.16 4.33 -18.31
N ARG A 97 -2.23 5.00 -18.80
CA ARG A 97 -3.40 5.33 -17.99
C ARG A 97 -4.22 4.09 -17.61
N GLY A 98 -4.30 3.11 -18.51
CA GLY A 98 -5.04 1.87 -18.27
C GLY A 98 -4.38 1.05 -17.18
N TYR A 99 -3.07 0.91 -17.25
CA TYR A 99 -2.28 0.22 -16.24
C TYR A 99 -2.34 0.91 -14.87
N LYS A 100 -2.23 2.24 -14.84
CA LYS A 100 -2.41 3.01 -13.60
C LYS A 100 -3.78 2.80 -12.97
N HIS A 101 -4.83 2.80 -13.79
CA HIS A 101 -6.18 2.55 -13.30
C HIS A 101 -6.32 1.15 -12.71
N LYS A 102 -5.76 0.14 -13.38
CA LYS A 102 -5.75 -1.24 -12.88
C LYS A 102 -5.00 -1.35 -11.54
N LEU A 103 -3.79 -0.78 -11.45
CA LEU A 103 -3.03 -0.77 -10.19
C LEU A 103 -3.81 -0.11 -9.05
N ARG A 104 -4.51 1.00 -9.34
CA ARG A 104 -5.34 1.67 -8.32
C ARG A 104 -6.46 0.78 -7.84
N GLN A 105 -7.18 0.11 -8.74
CA GLN A 105 -8.21 -0.84 -8.37
C GLN A 105 -7.66 -2.00 -7.52
N GLU A 106 -6.51 -2.57 -7.89
CA GLU A 106 -5.87 -3.62 -7.11
C GLU A 106 -5.48 -3.14 -5.70
N ILE A 107 -4.96 -1.91 -5.57
CA ILE A 107 -4.64 -1.32 -4.26
C ILE A 107 -5.92 -1.14 -3.43
N ASP A 108 -6.99 -0.63 -4.02
CA ASP A 108 -8.25 -0.42 -3.33
C ASP A 108 -8.87 -1.74 -2.86
N GLU A 109 -8.85 -2.79 -3.69
CA GLU A 109 -9.32 -4.14 -3.35
C GLU A 109 -8.50 -4.74 -2.19
N GLU A 110 -7.17 -4.65 -2.23
CA GLU A 110 -6.30 -5.12 -1.14
C GLU A 110 -6.54 -4.36 0.18
N CYS A 111 -6.79 -3.05 0.10
CA CYS A 111 -7.14 -2.27 1.28
C CYS A 111 -8.48 -2.71 1.88
N LEU A 112 -9.47 -3.05 1.06
CA LEU A 112 -10.76 -3.56 1.52
C LEU A 112 -10.60 -4.93 2.18
N ASP A 113 -9.86 -5.84 1.57
CA ASP A 113 -9.58 -7.17 2.13
C ASP A 113 -8.83 -7.07 3.48
N TYR A 114 -7.91 -6.11 3.57
CA TYR A 114 -7.20 -5.85 4.82
C TYR A 114 -8.13 -5.30 5.91
N LEU A 115 -9.01 -4.35 5.56
CA LEU A 115 -10.01 -3.82 6.48
C LEU A 115 -11.02 -4.89 6.94
N ASP A 116 -11.36 -5.84 6.08
CA ASP A 116 -12.26 -6.93 6.43
C ASP A 116 -11.62 -7.87 7.47
N LYS A 117 -10.33 -8.14 7.37
CA LYS A 117 -9.58 -8.86 8.43
C LYS A 117 -9.60 -8.09 9.75
N LEU A 118 -9.45 -6.77 9.71
CA LEU A 118 -9.51 -5.92 10.91
C LEU A 118 -10.90 -5.86 11.56
N ASN A 119 -11.98 -6.21 10.84
CA ASN A 119 -13.34 -6.27 11.43
C ASN A 119 -13.45 -7.27 12.56
N GLU A 120 -12.62 -8.32 12.61
CA GLU A 120 -12.59 -9.29 13.70
C GLU A 120 -12.19 -8.66 15.06
N ILE A 121 -11.41 -7.58 14.99
CA ILE A 121 -10.94 -6.83 16.17
C ILE A 121 -11.50 -5.41 16.22
N ALA A 122 -12.58 -5.13 15.48
CA ALA A 122 -13.20 -3.81 15.50
C ALA A 122 -13.71 -3.46 16.90
N TYR A 123 -13.38 -2.25 17.34
CA TYR A 123 -13.91 -1.71 18.59
C TYR A 123 -15.32 -1.17 18.37
N GLN A 124 -16.28 -1.69 19.16
CA GLN A 124 -17.70 -1.38 19.01
C GLN A 124 -18.17 -0.56 20.22
N ASP A 125 -18.00 0.73 20.15
CA ASP A 125 -18.55 1.71 21.07
C ASP A 125 -19.01 2.93 20.27
N ASP A 126 -20.32 3.11 20.18
CA ASP A 126 -20.93 4.16 19.35
C ASP A 126 -20.52 5.57 19.81
N TYR A 127 -20.35 5.79 21.10
CA TYR A 127 -19.97 7.09 21.63
C TYR A 127 -18.53 7.45 21.24
N ILE A 128 -17.58 6.56 21.53
CA ILE A 128 -16.16 6.76 21.20
C ILE A 128 -15.97 6.86 19.69
N THR A 129 -16.61 5.97 18.94
CA THR A 129 -16.52 5.98 17.48
C THR A 129 -17.06 7.28 16.88
N SER A 130 -18.23 7.75 17.37
CA SER A 130 -18.81 9.01 16.89
C SER A 130 -17.97 10.23 17.27
N TYR A 131 -17.36 10.21 18.44
CA TYR A 131 -16.46 11.26 18.90
C TYR A 131 -15.22 11.38 18.03
N VAL A 132 -14.51 10.27 17.83
CA VAL A 132 -13.31 10.22 16.96
C VAL A 132 -13.66 10.57 15.51
N GLN A 133 -14.79 10.06 14.99
CA GLN A 133 -15.29 10.41 13.66
C GLN A 133 -15.60 11.91 13.53
N GLY A 134 -16.11 12.54 14.60
CA GLY A 134 -16.38 13.98 14.64
C GLY A 134 -15.11 14.82 14.47
N ILE A 135 -14.02 14.45 15.17
CA ILE A 135 -12.71 15.12 15.02
C ILE A 135 -12.16 14.92 13.62
N PHE A 136 -12.15 13.67 13.15
CA PHE A 136 -11.70 13.33 11.80
C PHE A 136 -12.43 14.13 10.72
N SER A 137 -13.77 14.23 10.82
CA SER A 137 -14.59 14.95 9.84
C SER A 137 -14.30 16.45 9.82
N LYS A 138 -14.04 17.07 10.99
CA LYS A 138 -13.65 18.49 11.07
C LYS A 138 -12.30 18.74 10.38
N LEU A 139 -11.31 17.89 10.63
CA LEU A 139 -9.98 18.02 10.03
C LEU A 139 -10.02 17.75 8.53
N ASN A 140 -10.73 16.70 8.10
CA ASN A 140 -10.91 16.36 6.69
C ASN A 140 -11.55 17.50 5.89
N ALA A 141 -12.60 18.13 6.41
CA ALA A 141 -13.28 19.25 5.74
C ALA A 141 -12.36 20.46 5.48
N THR A 142 -11.31 20.64 6.31
CA THR A 142 -10.33 21.73 6.17
C THR A 142 -9.14 21.37 5.30
N THR A 143 -8.79 20.10 5.23
CA THR A 143 -7.52 19.64 4.65
C THR A 143 -7.69 19.13 3.21
N ILE A 144 -8.83 18.57 2.86
CA ILE A 144 -8.99 17.85 1.61
C ILE A 144 -10.05 18.51 0.72
N ASN A 145 -9.62 19.45 -0.12
CA ASN A 145 -10.21 19.62 -1.44
C ASN A 145 -9.73 18.49 -2.35
N SER A 146 -9.95 17.23 -1.95
CA SER A 146 -9.45 16.11 -2.73
C SER A 146 -10.29 15.93 -3.98
N ASN A 147 -9.68 16.20 -5.12
CA ASN A 147 -10.18 15.83 -6.45
C ASN A 147 -10.32 14.30 -6.63
N ARG A 148 -10.14 13.50 -5.58
CA ARG A 148 -10.12 12.03 -5.65
C ARG A 148 -11.50 11.40 -5.50
N GLY A 149 -12.50 12.14 -4.97
CA GLY A 149 -13.86 11.59 -4.77
C GLY A 149 -13.93 10.44 -3.74
N GLU A 150 -12.87 10.22 -2.98
CA GLU A 150 -12.76 9.14 -2.00
C GLU A 150 -13.54 9.51 -0.74
N SER A 151 -14.33 8.56 -0.24
CA SER A 151 -15.02 8.70 1.04
C SER A 151 -14.06 8.36 2.16
N LEU A 152 -13.47 9.38 2.77
CA LEU A 152 -12.59 9.19 3.91
C LEU A 152 -13.38 8.73 5.14
N ASN A 153 -12.91 7.68 5.79
CA ASN A 153 -13.54 7.12 6.98
C ASN A 153 -12.47 6.75 8.02
N ILE A 154 -12.91 6.55 9.27
CA ILE A 154 -12.03 6.15 10.35
C ILE A 154 -12.61 4.91 11.06
N ARG A 155 -11.74 3.98 11.42
CA ARG A 155 -12.06 2.77 12.21
C ARG A 155 -11.22 2.70 13.45
N ILE A 156 -11.82 2.19 14.53
CA ILE A 156 -11.12 1.91 15.76
C ILE A 156 -11.00 0.39 15.91
N ILE A 157 -9.79 -0.09 16.22
CA ILE A 157 -9.51 -1.51 16.44
C ILE A 157 -9.08 -1.77 17.89
N GLN A 158 -9.40 -2.96 18.39
CA GLN A 158 -8.97 -3.44 19.71
C GLN A 158 -7.54 -3.96 19.61
N SER A 159 -6.58 -3.11 19.90
CA SER A 159 -5.16 -3.47 19.99
C SER A 159 -4.52 -2.70 21.15
N PRO A 160 -3.70 -3.35 21.98
CA PRO A 160 -2.96 -2.69 23.04
C PRO A 160 -1.78 -1.85 22.53
N GLU A 161 -1.29 -2.12 21.32
CA GLU A 161 -0.21 -1.39 20.69
C GLU A 161 -0.72 -0.01 20.25
N PRO A 162 -0.06 1.09 20.67
CA PRO A 162 -0.40 2.43 20.20
C PRO A 162 -0.07 2.59 18.73
N ASP A 163 -1.08 2.65 17.88
CA ASP A 163 -0.89 2.77 16.44
C ASP A 163 -2.03 3.55 15.76
N ALA A 164 -1.69 4.28 14.71
CA ALA A 164 -2.60 4.89 13.76
C ALA A 164 -1.97 4.92 12.37
N PHE A 165 -2.75 4.67 11.34
CA PHE A 165 -2.28 4.72 9.96
C PHE A 165 -3.42 4.98 8.96
N MET A 166 -3.05 5.55 7.81
CA MET A 166 -3.96 5.72 6.67
C MET A 166 -3.68 4.67 5.60
N LEU A 167 -4.73 4.06 5.09
CA LEU A 167 -4.66 3.21 3.90
C LEU A 167 -4.77 4.06 2.62
N PRO A 168 -4.19 3.60 1.50
CA PRO A 168 -4.26 4.31 0.22
C PRO A 168 -5.68 4.57 -0.31
N ASN A 169 -6.67 3.78 0.13
CA ASN A 169 -8.08 3.98 -0.21
C ASN A 169 -8.80 5.04 0.66
N GLY A 170 -8.05 5.78 1.52
CA GLY A 170 -8.61 6.83 2.36
C GLY A 170 -9.22 6.35 3.69
N SER A 171 -9.08 5.08 4.03
CA SER A 171 -9.52 4.56 5.32
C SER A 171 -8.42 4.74 6.37
N MET A 172 -8.76 5.40 7.48
CA MET A 172 -7.89 5.55 8.65
C MET A 172 -8.20 4.47 9.68
N VAL A 173 -7.17 3.93 10.30
CA VAL A 173 -7.29 2.97 11.40
C VAL A 173 -6.59 3.56 12.63
N ILE A 174 -7.24 3.48 13.79
CA ILE A 174 -6.70 3.88 15.11
C ILE A 174 -6.88 2.74 16.09
N SER A 175 -5.84 2.43 16.86
CA SER A 175 -5.91 1.42 17.92
C SER A 175 -6.47 1.99 19.23
N THR A 176 -7.13 1.14 20.03
CA THR A 176 -7.51 1.49 21.42
C THR A 176 -6.27 1.78 22.27
N GLY A 177 -5.14 1.12 22.00
CA GLY A 177 -3.87 1.40 22.66
C GLY A 177 -3.44 2.85 22.51
N LEU A 178 -3.52 3.39 21.27
CA LEU A 178 -3.22 4.80 21.04
C LEU A 178 -4.19 5.72 21.78
N LEU A 179 -5.50 5.46 21.68
CA LEU A 179 -6.50 6.28 22.38
C LEU A 179 -6.29 6.32 23.89
N CYS A 180 -5.78 5.24 24.50
CA CYS A 180 -5.44 5.18 25.92
C CYS A 180 -4.16 5.92 26.30
N THR A 181 -3.30 6.27 25.34
CA THR A 181 -2.03 6.97 25.60
C THR A 181 -2.14 8.48 25.42
N LEU A 182 -3.19 8.95 24.76
CA LEU A 182 -3.41 10.38 24.52
C LEU A 182 -4.12 11.02 25.72
N ASP A 183 -3.61 12.18 26.12
CA ASP A 183 -4.13 12.91 27.29
C ASP A 183 -5.18 13.97 26.90
N SER A 184 -5.33 14.29 25.61
CA SER A 184 -6.22 15.36 25.16
C SER A 184 -6.78 15.16 23.75
N GLU A 185 -7.90 15.87 23.46
CA GLU A 185 -8.47 15.96 22.11
C GLU A 185 -7.47 16.57 21.10
N ASP A 186 -6.66 17.52 21.54
CA ASP A 186 -5.67 18.18 20.69
C ASP A 186 -4.58 17.21 20.24
N GLU A 187 -4.16 16.29 21.10
CA GLU A 187 -3.21 15.23 20.75
C GLU A 187 -3.81 14.26 19.72
N LEU A 188 -5.05 13.84 19.93
CA LEU A 188 -5.77 13.00 18.98
C LEU A 188 -5.93 13.70 17.63
N ALA A 189 -6.30 14.98 17.64
CA ALA A 189 -6.41 15.80 16.42
C ALA A 189 -5.07 15.92 15.69
N ALA A 190 -3.96 16.07 16.43
CA ALA A 190 -2.62 16.14 15.85
C ALA A 190 -2.22 14.82 15.17
N VAL A 191 -2.50 13.66 15.79
CA VAL A 191 -2.26 12.35 15.17
C VAL A 191 -3.07 12.21 13.88
N ILE A 192 -4.38 12.48 13.95
CA ILE A 192 -5.26 12.39 12.77
C ILE A 192 -4.78 13.33 11.64
N ALA A 193 -4.39 14.56 11.98
CA ALA A 193 -3.88 15.51 10.99
C ALA A 193 -2.56 15.05 10.34
N CYS A 194 -1.69 14.40 11.10
CA CYS A 194 -0.44 13.84 10.61
C CYS A 194 -0.71 12.74 9.57
N GLU A 195 -1.59 11.79 9.88
CA GLU A 195 -1.95 10.69 8.99
C GLU A 195 -2.69 11.19 7.73
N LEU A 196 -3.61 12.14 7.87
CA LEU A 196 -4.21 12.82 6.73
C LEU A 196 -3.18 13.53 5.85
N GLY A 197 -2.15 14.12 6.46
CA GLY A 197 -1.02 14.73 5.74
C GLY A 197 -0.24 13.71 4.92
N HIS A 198 0.06 12.54 5.48
CA HIS A 198 0.70 11.45 4.75
C HIS A 198 -0.13 10.98 3.55
N PHE A 199 -1.43 10.82 3.73
CA PHE A 199 -2.35 10.45 2.67
C PHE A 199 -2.42 11.48 1.54
N VAL A 200 -2.48 12.78 1.87
CA VAL A 200 -2.55 13.87 0.87
C VAL A 200 -1.25 14.01 0.08
N LEU A 201 -0.12 13.74 0.72
CA LEU A 201 1.21 13.85 0.11
C LEU A 201 1.66 12.56 -0.59
N ASP A 202 0.82 11.53 -0.63
CA ASP A 202 1.15 10.20 -1.18
C ASP A 202 2.43 9.57 -0.58
N HIS A 203 2.59 9.72 0.74
CA HIS A 203 3.74 9.17 1.48
C HIS A 203 3.51 7.73 1.95
#